data_a35475ed1f9e0d09415ee1fa16490b6d
#
_entry.id   a35475ed1f9e0d09415ee1fa16490b6d
#
_cell.length_a   1.000
_cell.length_b   1.000
_cell.length_c   1.000
_cell.angle_alpha   90.00
_cell.angle_beta   90.00
_cell.angle_gamma   90.00
#
_symmetry.space_group_name_H-M   'P 1'
#
loop_
_entity.id
_entity.type
_entity.pdbx_description
1 polymer ?
#
loop_
_entity_poly.entity_id
_entity_poly.type
_entity_poly.pdbx_seq_one_letter_code
_entity_poly.pdbx_strand_id
1 'polypeptide(L)'
;MKTTAEILQEAASARTPAATLTAEQKNGALLAMADALEKDAEDILSANRGDVERAKGHISDVMIDRLALDKKRIAGMAEGIRAIARLDDPVGRTLEKRVRPDGLEISRVTVPFGTVAIIYESRPNVTSDAAALCLKSGNVCVLRGGKEAYASACAIVKSMR
;
A
#
# COMPACT_ATOMS: atom_id res chain seq x y z
N MET A 1 -3.91 20.16 -7.24
CA MET A 1 -3.96 18.70 -7.47
C MET A 1 -2.79 18.35 -8.38
N LYS A 2 -1.98 17.34 -8.06
CA LYS A 2 -0.88 16.93 -8.92
C LYS A 2 -1.42 16.30 -10.21
N THR A 3 -0.75 16.56 -11.33
CA THR A 3 -1.02 15.89 -12.60
C THR A 3 -0.54 14.44 -12.55
N THR A 4 -1.04 13.59 -13.44
CA THR A 4 -0.56 12.22 -13.58
C THR A 4 0.94 12.17 -13.88
N ALA A 5 1.44 13.08 -14.71
CA ALA A 5 2.86 13.17 -15.03
C ALA A 5 3.72 13.45 -13.79
N GLU A 6 3.32 14.41 -12.95
CA GLU A 6 4.01 14.72 -11.69
C GLU A 6 4.01 13.53 -10.72
N ILE A 7 2.88 12.81 -10.58
CA ILE A 7 2.79 11.60 -9.74
C ILE A 7 3.74 10.52 -10.25
N LEU A 8 3.78 10.29 -11.55
CA LEU A 8 4.68 9.28 -12.16
C LEU A 8 6.15 9.67 -12.01
N GLN A 9 6.48 10.96 -12.14
CA GLN A 9 7.84 11.44 -11.92
C GLN A 9 8.29 11.26 -10.46
N GLU A 10 7.44 11.57 -9.49
CA GLU A 10 7.71 11.32 -8.07
C GLU A 10 7.89 9.82 -7.80
N ALA A 11 7.01 8.99 -8.37
CA ALA A 11 7.12 7.54 -8.25
C ALA A 11 8.45 7.01 -8.83
N ALA A 12 8.87 7.53 -9.99
CA ALA A 12 10.15 7.17 -10.60
C ALA A 12 11.33 7.56 -9.70
N SER A 13 11.32 8.76 -9.12
CA SER A 13 12.38 9.25 -8.23
C SER A 13 12.48 8.45 -6.93
N ALA A 14 11.36 7.91 -6.43
CA ALA A 14 11.30 7.13 -5.19
C ALA A 14 11.76 5.66 -5.36
N ARG A 15 11.96 5.15 -6.58
CA ARG A 15 12.27 3.73 -6.85
C ARG A 15 13.55 3.27 -6.17
N THR A 16 14.65 3.99 -6.37
CA THR A 16 15.95 3.62 -5.80
C THR A 16 15.95 3.71 -4.27
N PRO A 17 15.47 4.81 -3.65
CA PRO A 17 15.31 4.86 -2.19
C PRO A 17 14.49 3.70 -1.64
N ALA A 18 13.33 3.38 -2.24
CA ALA A 18 12.47 2.30 -1.76
C ALA A 18 13.13 0.92 -1.86
N ALA A 19 13.88 0.67 -2.95
CA ALA A 19 14.55 -0.60 -3.18
C ALA A 19 15.75 -0.84 -2.23
N THR A 20 16.30 0.21 -1.62
CA THR A 20 17.46 0.13 -0.72
C THR A 20 17.09 0.15 0.76
N LEU A 21 15.82 0.25 1.12
CA LEU A 21 15.35 0.17 2.50
C LEU A 21 15.68 -1.19 3.11
N THR A 22 16.20 -1.16 4.35
CA THR A 22 16.40 -2.38 5.12
C THR A 22 15.06 -2.96 5.58
N ALA A 23 15.05 -4.25 5.94
CA ALA A 23 13.86 -4.91 6.51
C ALA A 23 13.34 -4.17 7.76
N GLU A 24 14.26 -3.70 8.62
CA GLU A 24 13.93 -2.94 9.83
C GLU A 24 13.26 -1.61 9.50
N GLN A 25 13.80 -0.86 8.53
CA GLN A 25 13.22 0.41 8.08
C GLN A 25 11.81 0.21 7.49
N LYS A 26 11.62 -0.80 6.65
CA LYS A 26 10.32 -1.15 6.09
C LYS A 26 9.33 -1.54 7.18
N ASN A 27 9.74 -2.37 8.12
CA ASN A 27 8.88 -2.80 9.22
C ASN A 27 8.51 -1.63 10.15
N GLY A 28 9.47 -0.76 10.50
CA GLY A 28 9.21 0.44 11.28
C GLY A 28 8.21 1.37 10.61
N ALA A 29 8.35 1.61 9.30
CA ALA A 29 7.41 2.42 8.53
C ALA A 29 6.01 1.78 8.48
N LEU A 30 5.91 0.45 8.28
CA LEU A 30 4.64 -0.27 8.29
C LEU A 30 3.92 -0.16 9.64
N LEU A 31 4.64 -0.30 10.75
CA LEU A 31 4.05 -0.14 12.09
C LEU A 31 3.57 1.29 12.32
N ALA A 32 4.35 2.29 11.91
CA ALA A 32 3.93 3.70 11.99
C ALA A 32 2.67 3.97 11.12
N MET A 33 2.57 3.39 9.92
CA MET A 33 1.38 3.48 9.08
C MET A 33 0.15 2.87 9.76
N ALA A 34 0.29 1.71 10.42
CA ALA A 34 -0.82 1.07 11.14
C ALA A 34 -1.31 1.93 12.31
N ASP A 35 -0.39 2.48 13.09
CA ASP A 35 -0.72 3.35 14.23
C ASP A 35 -1.36 4.66 13.77
N ALA A 36 -0.90 5.22 12.64
CA ALA A 36 -1.49 6.42 12.05
C ALA A 36 -2.93 6.20 11.58
N LEU A 37 -3.25 5.05 10.96
CA LEU A 37 -4.62 4.71 10.55
C LEU A 37 -5.58 4.67 11.75
N GLU A 38 -5.16 4.09 12.87
CA GLU A 38 -5.98 4.04 14.10
C GLU A 38 -6.13 5.44 14.71
N LYS A 39 -5.06 6.21 14.75
CA LYS A 39 -5.06 7.59 15.29
C LYS A 39 -5.98 8.51 14.48
N ASP A 40 -5.93 8.42 13.16
CA ASP A 40 -6.68 9.29 12.25
C ASP A 40 -8.03 8.68 11.83
N ALA A 41 -8.51 7.64 12.55
CA ALA A 41 -9.72 6.89 12.19
C ALA A 41 -10.96 7.78 12.01
N GLU A 42 -11.15 8.80 12.86
CA GLU A 42 -12.32 9.70 12.76
C GLU A 42 -12.28 10.53 11.47
N ASP A 43 -11.11 11.02 11.06
CA ASP A 43 -10.95 11.77 9.81
C ASP A 43 -11.25 10.88 8.59
N ILE A 44 -10.73 9.65 8.61
CA ILE A 44 -10.98 8.64 7.57
C ILE A 44 -12.47 8.31 7.50
N LEU A 45 -13.13 8.07 8.64
CA LEU A 45 -14.56 7.79 8.71
C LEU A 45 -15.40 8.98 8.25
N SER A 46 -14.99 10.21 8.55
CA SER A 46 -15.66 11.41 8.07
C SER A 46 -15.63 11.51 6.54
N ALA A 47 -14.45 11.29 5.92
CA ALA A 47 -14.30 11.26 4.47
C ALA A 47 -15.15 10.13 3.85
N ASN A 48 -15.14 8.96 4.48
CA ASN A 48 -15.88 7.78 4.01
C ASN A 48 -17.40 7.99 4.07
N ARG A 49 -17.93 8.58 5.13
CA ARG A 49 -19.37 8.94 5.19
C ARG A 49 -19.78 9.80 4.00
N GLY A 50 -18.95 10.77 3.60
CA GLY A 50 -19.19 11.59 2.43
C GLY A 50 -19.18 10.81 1.12
N ASP A 51 -18.27 9.85 0.96
CA ASP A 51 -18.23 8.97 -0.21
C ASP A 51 -19.45 8.06 -0.28
N VAL A 52 -19.81 7.42 0.83
CA VAL A 52 -21.00 6.54 0.92
C VAL A 52 -22.29 7.32 0.58
N GLU A 53 -22.46 8.53 1.12
CA GLU A 53 -23.64 9.33 0.86
C GLU A 53 -23.77 9.73 -0.62
N ARG A 54 -22.65 10.09 -1.26
CA ARG A 54 -22.63 10.38 -2.70
C ARG A 54 -22.89 9.15 -3.59
N ALA A 55 -22.54 7.97 -3.10
CA ALA A 55 -22.67 6.72 -3.86
C ALA A 55 -24.09 6.12 -3.77
N LYS A 56 -24.89 6.47 -2.76
CA LYS A 56 -26.26 6.00 -2.59
C LYS A 56 -27.10 6.27 -3.83
N GLY A 57 -27.85 5.27 -4.29
CA GLY A 57 -28.67 5.36 -5.49
C GLY A 57 -27.91 5.30 -6.82
N HIS A 58 -26.57 5.28 -6.79
CA HIS A 58 -25.73 5.19 -7.99
C HIS A 58 -25.02 3.84 -8.14
N ILE A 59 -24.83 3.11 -7.02
CA ILE A 59 -24.26 1.77 -7.01
C ILE A 59 -25.14 0.84 -6.17
N SER A 60 -24.94 -0.48 -6.30
CA SER A 60 -25.73 -1.46 -5.56
C SER A 60 -25.42 -1.45 -4.06
N ASP A 61 -26.36 -1.93 -3.24
CA ASP A 61 -26.19 -2.02 -1.78
C ASP A 61 -24.97 -2.88 -1.38
N VAL A 62 -24.68 -3.92 -2.16
CA VAL A 62 -23.47 -4.74 -1.96
C VAL A 62 -22.19 -3.93 -2.16
N MET A 63 -22.19 -3.01 -3.14
CA MET A 63 -21.05 -2.11 -3.36
C MET A 63 -20.97 -1.03 -2.30
N ILE A 64 -22.11 -0.54 -1.78
CA ILE A 64 -22.17 0.38 -0.64
C ILE A 64 -21.55 -0.27 0.60
N ASP A 65 -21.89 -1.53 0.92
CA ASP A 65 -21.28 -2.24 2.05
C ASP A 65 -19.76 -2.39 1.89
N ARG A 66 -19.28 -2.66 0.68
CA ARG A 66 -17.84 -2.74 0.40
C ARG A 66 -17.12 -1.40 0.49
N LEU A 67 -17.81 -0.30 0.18
CA LEU A 67 -17.29 1.06 0.27
C LEU A 67 -17.26 1.55 1.72
N ALA A 68 -18.27 1.20 2.53
CA ALA A 68 -18.43 1.71 3.87
C ALA A 68 -17.30 1.23 4.81
N LEU A 69 -16.79 2.15 5.62
CA LEU A 69 -15.86 1.86 6.70
C LEU A 69 -16.54 2.09 8.06
N ASP A 70 -16.08 1.34 9.04
CA ASP A 70 -16.34 1.53 10.46
C ASP A 70 -15.03 1.40 11.24
N LYS A 71 -15.08 1.67 12.54
CA LYS A 71 -13.89 1.55 13.41
C LYS A 71 -13.27 0.16 13.40
N LYS A 72 -14.10 -0.89 13.31
CA LYS A 72 -13.63 -2.28 13.26
C LYS A 72 -12.90 -2.57 11.95
N ARG A 73 -13.42 -2.08 10.83
CA ARG A 73 -12.78 -2.22 9.51
C ARG A 73 -11.43 -1.47 9.47
N ILE A 74 -11.35 -0.26 10.06
CA ILE A 74 -10.07 0.48 10.15
C ILE A 74 -9.07 -0.26 11.05
N ALA A 75 -9.48 -0.76 12.21
CA ALA A 75 -8.63 -1.58 13.06
C ALA A 75 -8.16 -2.86 12.34
N GLY A 76 -9.02 -3.48 11.53
CA GLY A 76 -8.67 -4.60 10.68
C GLY A 76 -7.61 -4.25 9.62
N MET A 77 -7.69 -3.06 9.01
CA MET A 77 -6.67 -2.54 8.09
C MET A 77 -5.33 -2.37 8.79
N ALA A 78 -5.31 -1.75 9.97
CA ALA A 78 -4.10 -1.58 10.78
C ALA A 78 -3.48 -2.93 11.17
N GLU A 79 -4.28 -3.90 11.62
CA GLU A 79 -3.77 -5.24 11.95
C GLU A 79 -3.26 -5.97 10.70
N GLY A 80 -3.89 -5.80 9.54
CA GLY A 80 -3.39 -6.30 8.26
C GLY A 80 -2.00 -5.77 7.94
N ILE A 81 -1.74 -4.48 8.14
CA ILE A 81 -0.41 -3.87 7.96
C ILE A 81 0.59 -4.43 8.97
N ARG A 82 0.20 -4.59 10.25
CA ARG A 82 1.07 -5.20 11.27
C ARG A 82 1.40 -6.66 10.93
N ALA A 83 0.46 -7.40 10.37
CA ALA A 83 0.70 -8.76 9.87
C ALA A 83 1.73 -8.77 8.73
N ILE A 84 1.63 -7.84 7.77
CA ILE A 84 2.63 -7.67 6.71
C ILE A 84 4.01 -7.32 7.27
N ALA A 85 4.10 -6.47 8.29
CA ALA A 85 5.36 -6.14 8.95
C ALA A 85 6.06 -7.38 9.54
N ARG A 86 5.30 -8.35 10.06
CA ARG A 86 5.82 -9.61 10.63
C ARG A 86 6.31 -10.63 9.59
N LEU A 87 5.97 -10.46 8.31
CA LEU A 87 6.47 -11.35 7.25
C LEU A 87 7.98 -11.19 7.07
N ASP A 88 8.63 -12.24 6.60
CA ASP A 88 10.02 -12.16 6.13
C ASP A 88 10.16 -11.14 5.01
N ASP A 89 11.33 -10.50 4.95
CA ASP A 89 11.64 -9.60 3.84
C ASP A 89 11.78 -10.41 2.54
N PRO A 90 10.98 -10.10 1.50
CA PRO A 90 11.07 -10.81 0.25
C PRO A 90 12.25 -10.35 -0.62
N VAL A 91 12.91 -9.23 -0.30
CA VAL A 91 13.99 -8.63 -1.11
C VAL A 91 15.34 -9.19 -0.68
N GLY A 92 16.21 -9.48 -1.65
CA GLY A 92 17.58 -9.97 -1.40
C GLY A 92 17.66 -11.44 -1.02
N ARG A 93 16.57 -12.21 -1.12
CA ARG A 93 16.60 -13.66 -0.82
C ARG A 93 17.32 -14.41 -1.92
N THR A 94 18.32 -15.21 -1.54
CA THR A 94 19.01 -16.10 -2.47
C THR A 94 18.12 -17.30 -2.79
N LEU A 95 17.73 -17.41 -4.05
CA LEU A 95 16.91 -18.52 -4.58
C LEU A 95 17.79 -19.70 -5.04
N GLU A 96 18.97 -19.39 -5.55
CA GLU A 96 19.90 -20.38 -6.09
C GLU A 96 21.32 -19.83 -5.95
N LYS A 97 22.27 -20.71 -5.63
CA LYS A 97 23.72 -20.42 -5.66
C LYS A 97 24.45 -21.57 -6.33
N ARG A 98 25.34 -21.25 -7.25
CA ARG A 98 26.21 -22.23 -7.90
C ARG A 98 27.63 -21.67 -8.04
N VAL A 99 28.60 -22.56 -7.96
CA VAL A 99 30.00 -22.23 -8.20
C VAL A 99 30.41 -22.91 -9.51
N ARG A 100 31.03 -22.15 -10.39
CA ARG A 100 31.60 -22.68 -11.64
C ARG A 100 32.94 -23.34 -11.37
N PRO A 101 33.43 -24.21 -12.31
CA PRO A 101 34.75 -24.83 -12.18
C PRO A 101 35.92 -23.84 -12.08
N ASP A 102 35.74 -22.60 -12.60
CA ASP A 102 36.71 -21.52 -12.52
C ASP A 102 36.64 -20.74 -11.19
N GLY A 103 35.81 -21.16 -10.23
CA GLY A 103 35.63 -20.56 -8.92
C GLY A 103 34.64 -19.39 -8.89
N LEU A 104 34.04 -18.98 -10.02
CA LEU A 104 33.04 -17.90 -10.04
C LEU A 104 31.76 -18.34 -9.33
N GLU A 105 31.36 -17.57 -8.31
CA GLU A 105 30.06 -17.75 -7.61
C GLU A 105 28.96 -16.98 -8.34
N ILE A 106 27.89 -17.67 -8.69
CA ILE A 106 26.68 -17.11 -9.33
C ILE A 106 25.51 -17.30 -8.38
N SER A 107 24.83 -16.21 -8.00
CA SER A 107 23.63 -16.26 -7.16
C SER A 107 22.45 -15.64 -7.86
N ARG A 108 21.28 -16.28 -7.77
CA ARG A 108 20.01 -15.72 -8.19
C ARG A 108 19.28 -15.18 -6.96
N VAL A 109 19.03 -13.87 -6.93
CA VAL A 109 18.41 -13.17 -5.79
C VAL A 109 17.12 -12.49 -6.20
N THR A 110 16.19 -12.33 -5.25
CA THR A 110 14.96 -11.57 -5.45
C THR A 110 15.22 -10.07 -5.39
N VAL A 111 14.56 -9.32 -6.27
CA VAL A 111 14.65 -7.84 -6.34
C VAL A 111 13.26 -7.23 -6.48
N PRO A 112 13.04 -5.96 -6.07
CA PRO A 112 11.79 -5.26 -6.31
C PRO A 112 11.50 -5.09 -7.80
N PHE A 113 10.21 -5.01 -8.18
CA PHE A 113 9.80 -4.62 -9.55
C PHE A 113 10.11 -3.14 -9.85
N GLY A 114 10.14 -2.30 -8.82
CA GLY A 114 10.36 -0.85 -8.92
C GLY A 114 9.08 -0.06 -8.68
N THR A 115 8.30 0.27 -9.70
CA THR A 115 7.01 0.96 -9.54
C THR A 115 5.87 0.02 -9.94
N VAL A 116 4.90 -0.15 -9.04
CA VAL A 116 3.71 -0.98 -9.25
C VAL A 116 2.49 -0.08 -9.32
N ALA A 117 1.80 -0.04 -10.45
CA ALA A 117 0.51 0.62 -10.58
C ALA A 117 -0.61 -0.38 -10.28
N ILE A 118 -1.49 -0.03 -9.35
CA ILE A 118 -2.60 -0.89 -8.91
C ILE A 118 -3.92 -0.17 -9.19
N ILE A 119 -4.73 -0.78 -10.07
CA ILE A 119 -6.07 -0.30 -10.40
C ILE A 119 -7.06 -1.23 -9.67
N TYR A 120 -7.96 -0.64 -8.89
CA TYR A 120 -8.89 -1.39 -8.06
C TYR A 120 -10.27 -0.71 -7.96
N GLU A 121 -11.25 -1.48 -7.52
CA GLU A 121 -12.62 -1.02 -7.29
C GLU A 121 -12.71 -0.02 -6.12
N SER A 122 -13.91 0.47 -5.85
CA SER A 122 -14.24 1.39 -4.75
C SER A 122 -14.21 0.69 -3.38
N ARG A 123 -13.07 0.13 -3.01
CA ARG A 123 -12.79 -0.54 -1.73
C ARG A 123 -11.67 0.18 -0.98
N PRO A 124 -11.98 1.01 0.02
CA PRO A 124 -10.97 1.82 0.69
C PRO A 124 -9.83 1.02 1.34
N ASN A 125 -10.11 -0.18 1.88
CA ASN A 125 -9.10 -1.03 2.50
C ASN A 125 -7.98 -1.46 1.53
N VAL A 126 -8.28 -1.62 0.24
CA VAL A 126 -7.27 -1.99 -0.76
C VAL A 126 -6.17 -0.92 -0.85
N THR A 127 -6.49 0.35 -0.56
CA THR A 127 -5.53 1.45 -0.53
C THR A 127 -4.39 1.16 0.47
N SER A 128 -4.72 0.76 1.70
CA SER A 128 -3.73 0.44 2.74
C SER A 128 -3.00 -0.87 2.46
N ASP A 129 -3.73 -1.91 2.06
CA ASP A 129 -3.16 -3.23 1.80
C ASP A 129 -2.14 -3.19 0.67
N ALA A 130 -2.50 -2.54 -0.44
CA ALA A 130 -1.64 -2.39 -1.61
C ALA A 130 -0.36 -1.58 -1.30
N ALA A 131 -0.51 -0.46 -0.57
CA ALA A 131 0.62 0.37 -0.17
C ALA A 131 1.58 -0.40 0.76
N ALA A 132 1.04 -1.13 1.74
CA ALA A 132 1.83 -1.90 2.68
C ALA A 132 2.60 -3.05 2.00
N LEU A 133 1.96 -3.81 1.12
CA LEU A 133 2.60 -4.89 0.36
C LEU A 133 3.69 -4.36 -0.57
N CYS A 134 3.46 -3.23 -1.24
CA CYS A 134 4.46 -2.59 -2.08
C CYS A 134 5.67 -2.14 -1.26
N LEU A 135 5.46 -1.46 -0.12
CA LEU A 135 6.54 -1.03 0.77
C LEU A 135 7.33 -2.21 1.30
N LYS A 136 6.67 -3.26 1.80
CA LYS A 136 7.33 -4.48 2.29
C LYS A 136 8.21 -5.13 1.24
N SER A 137 7.79 -5.12 -0.02
CA SER A 137 8.54 -5.69 -1.14
C SER A 137 9.48 -4.69 -1.85
N GLY A 138 9.74 -3.52 -1.23
CA GLY A 138 10.69 -2.53 -1.74
C GLY A 138 10.23 -1.82 -3.02
N ASN A 139 8.93 -1.82 -3.30
CA ASN A 139 8.34 -1.19 -4.46
C ASN A 139 7.68 0.15 -4.12
N VAL A 140 7.65 1.04 -5.10
CA VAL A 140 6.82 2.24 -5.08
C VAL A 140 5.43 1.90 -5.59
N CYS A 141 4.39 2.43 -4.96
CA CYS A 141 3.00 2.17 -5.29
C CYS A 141 2.33 3.39 -5.91
N VAL A 142 1.71 3.21 -7.08
CA VAL A 142 0.80 4.19 -7.69
C VAL A 142 -0.60 3.61 -7.68
N LEU A 143 -1.52 4.26 -6.97
CA LEU A 143 -2.86 3.76 -6.71
C LEU A 143 -3.90 4.46 -7.58
N ARG A 144 -4.79 3.69 -8.21
CA ARG A 144 -5.96 4.16 -8.93
C ARG A 144 -7.21 3.44 -8.44
N GLY A 145 -7.88 4.00 -7.43
CA GLY A 145 -9.17 3.52 -6.93
C GLY A 145 -10.37 3.98 -7.76
N GLY A 146 -11.53 3.41 -7.51
CA GLY A 146 -12.80 3.86 -8.05
C GLY A 146 -13.15 5.27 -7.55
N LYS A 147 -13.89 6.03 -8.38
CA LYS A 147 -14.27 7.42 -8.07
C LYS A 147 -15.14 7.54 -6.82
N GLU A 148 -15.92 6.51 -6.51
CA GLU A 148 -16.84 6.46 -5.38
C GLU A 148 -16.11 6.43 -4.02
N ALA A 149 -14.84 5.94 -3.99
CA ALA A 149 -14.01 5.85 -2.78
C ALA A 149 -12.91 6.92 -2.72
N TYR A 150 -12.98 7.96 -3.55
CA TYR A 150 -11.86 8.88 -3.75
C TYR A 150 -11.46 9.65 -2.49
N ALA A 151 -12.43 10.21 -1.76
CA ALA A 151 -12.13 10.97 -0.54
C ALA A 151 -11.59 10.05 0.56
N SER A 152 -12.16 8.85 0.70
CA SER A 152 -11.67 7.82 1.63
C SER A 152 -10.23 7.42 1.31
N ALA A 153 -9.93 7.12 0.04
CA ALA A 153 -8.58 6.75 -0.39
C ALA A 153 -7.57 7.89 -0.13
N CYS A 154 -7.95 9.15 -0.40
CA CYS A 154 -7.10 10.30 -0.11
C CYS A 154 -6.85 10.47 1.39
N ALA A 155 -7.86 10.27 2.25
CA ALA A 155 -7.70 10.33 3.71
C ALA A 155 -6.75 9.24 4.22
N ILE A 156 -6.92 7.99 3.76
CA ILE A 156 -6.04 6.86 4.09
C ILE A 156 -4.60 7.15 3.67
N VAL A 157 -4.37 7.59 2.42
CA VAL A 157 -3.02 7.91 1.93
C VAL A 157 -2.40 9.05 2.71
N LYS A 158 -3.19 10.08 3.10
CA LYS A 158 -2.71 11.20 3.91
C LYS A 158 -2.25 10.73 5.30
N SER A 159 -3.00 9.81 5.92
CA SER A 159 -2.66 9.25 7.24
C SER A 159 -1.37 8.41 7.18
N MET A 160 -1.16 7.63 6.11
CA MET A 160 -0.01 6.73 5.97
C MET A 160 1.29 7.41 5.48
N ARG A 161 1.29 8.70 5.18
CA ARG A 161 2.47 9.48 4.73
C ARG A 161 3.12 10.22 5.87
#